data_7016383709e039a99ed3a6e26630f43e
#
_entry.id   7016383709e039a99ed3a6e26630f43e
#
_cell.length_a   1.000
_cell.length_b   1.000
_cell.length_c   1.000
_cell.angle_alpha   90.00
_cell.angle_beta   90.00
_cell.angle_gamma   90.00
#
_symmetry.space_group_name_H-M   'P 1'
#
loop_
_entity.id
_entity.type
_entity.pdbx_description
1 polymer ?
#
loop_
_entity_poly.entity_id
_entity_poly.type
_entity_poly.pdbx_seq_one_letter_code
_entity_poly.pdbx_strand_id
1 'polypeptide(L)'
;MNTAKIQLAALAAAALLLAACGSKKEEVVQETVEKIQEREGVPVVVSKAQIRKLEQVRLFSGAVEGHLQKSVYAAQPEEIKEILVQVGDVVAKDQIVAKLDRNGNTATARQMDAQYKVTKANVERVRELYKAGGVSKQQLDEAEAGLAALEAQKDAVDRMMEIRSPIAGVVTDVYVRQGNVAVVGRDEHPLLQVADISKMVLTIPVTGGDIHYFKKGKKAKVRVADQTVEGTVTKVPMAASAASRLFNVEITFNNSKKLLRPGMFVQAEVVLTSQDAVSAENDAFVVRGDSVVIFKVDGDQAFPVRVKKGATAGAYTAFEGQVNPGDMIAVDGMSLLKEGSTKVKIVSGD
;
A
#
# COMPACT_ATOMS: atom_id res chain seq x y z
N MET A 1 90.09 58.49 -16.51
CA MET A 1 90.45 58.32 -15.10
C MET A 1 89.39 59.01 -14.23
N ASN A 2 88.18 58.46 -14.02
CA ASN A 2 87.25 58.99 -13.00
C ASN A 2 85.91 58.18 -12.90
N THR A 3 85.74 57.07 -13.61
CA THR A 3 84.51 56.32 -13.55
C THR A 3 84.55 55.18 -12.52
N ALA A 4 85.77 54.72 -12.11
CA ALA A 4 85.87 53.59 -11.16
C ALA A 4 85.68 53.99 -9.68
N LYS A 5 85.91 55.30 -9.33
CA LYS A 5 85.74 55.77 -7.94
C LYS A 5 84.29 56.09 -7.57
N ILE A 6 83.42 56.35 -8.54
CA ILE A 6 81.99 56.63 -8.29
C ILE A 6 81.18 55.33 -8.10
N GLN A 7 81.61 54.26 -8.74
CA GLN A 7 80.98 53.01 -8.57
C GLN A 7 81.26 52.32 -7.24
N LEU A 8 82.44 52.56 -6.63
CA LEU A 8 82.78 52.00 -5.33
C LEU A 8 82.10 52.71 -4.16
N ALA A 9 81.78 54.00 -4.30
CA ALA A 9 81.05 54.77 -3.29
C ALA A 9 79.52 54.43 -3.30
N ALA A 10 78.98 54.11 -4.47
CA ALA A 10 77.56 53.70 -4.59
C ALA A 10 77.30 52.30 -4.01
N LEU A 11 78.28 51.38 -4.12
CA LEU A 11 78.14 50.03 -3.52
C LEU A 11 78.30 50.06 -2.00
N ALA A 12 79.08 50.94 -1.42
CA ALA A 12 79.18 51.04 0.04
C ALA A 12 77.97 51.71 0.69
N ALA A 13 77.27 52.62 0.00
CA ALA A 13 76.07 53.25 0.51
C ALA A 13 74.83 52.28 0.43
N ALA A 14 74.80 51.37 -0.55
CA ALA A 14 73.76 50.36 -0.66
C ALA A 14 73.93 49.25 0.39
N ALA A 15 75.12 48.93 0.86
CA ALA A 15 75.37 47.94 1.89
C ALA A 15 75.03 48.44 3.33
N LEU A 16 75.07 49.79 3.56
CA LEU A 16 74.69 50.32 4.87
C LEU A 16 73.20 50.58 5.07
N LEU A 17 72.37 50.55 4.01
CA LEU A 17 70.95 50.70 4.08
C LEU A 17 70.25 49.35 4.28
N LEU A 18 70.91 48.21 4.19
CA LEU A 18 70.42 46.91 4.42
C LEU A 18 70.58 46.37 5.88
N ALA A 19 71.25 47.12 6.72
CA ALA A 19 71.55 46.74 8.09
C ALA A 19 70.61 47.37 9.16
N ALA A 20 69.61 48.19 8.74
CA ALA A 20 68.74 48.94 9.69
C ALA A 20 67.28 48.51 9.71
N CYS A 21 66.89 47.38 9.09
CA CYS A 21 65.56 46.77 9.25
C CYS A 21 65.67 45.42 9.97
N GLY A 22 66.13 45.43 11.20
CA GLY A 22 65.95 44.39 12.17
C GLY A 22 64.55 44.54 12.79
N SER A 23 63.49 44.36 12.02
CA SER A 23 62.14 44.11 12.58
C SER A 23 62.23 42.79 13.25
N LYS A 24 62.04 42.73 14.56
CA LYS A 24 61.59 41.50 15.28
C LYS A 24 60.43 40.90 14.50
N LYS A 25 60.69 39.84 13.73
CA LYS A 25 59.64 38.91 13.36
C LYS A 25 59.16 38.31 14.68
N GLU A 26 58.01 38.76 15.18
CA GLU A 26 57.20 37.91 16.02
C GLU A 26 56.97 36.67 15.16
N GLU A 27 57.64 35.57 15.51
CA GLU A 27 57.21 34.21 15.08
C GLU A 27 55.80 34.06 15.56
N VAL A 28 54.84 34.35 14.67
CA VAL A 28 53.48 33.83 14.81
C VAL A 28 53.65 32.31 14.68
N VAL A 29 53.88 31.67 15.83
CA VAL A 29 53.78 30.22 15.95
C VAL A 29 52.39 29.91 15.46
N GLN A 30 52.24 29.47 14.21
CA GLN A 30 51.01 28.87 13.73
C GLN A 30 50.82 27.63 14.60
N GLU A 31 50.05 27.76 15.69
CA GLU A 31 49.62 26.61 16.46
C GLU A 31 48.95 25.65 15.49
N THR A 32 49.50 24.46 15.39
CA THR A 32 48.87 23.38 14.59
C THR A 32 47.47 23.12 15.13
N VAL A 33 46.52 22.87 14.23
CA VAL A 33 45.12 22.57 14.57
C VAL A 33 45.02 21.55 15.70
N GLU A 34 45.94 20.59 15.74
CA GLU A 34 46.05 19.59 16.82
C GLU A 34 46.34 20.21 18.21
N LYS A 35 47.22 21.20 18.32
CA LYS A 35 47.52 21.87 19.61
C LYS A 35 46.35 22.73 20.09
N ILE A 36 45.62 23.33 19.16
CA ILE A 36 44.43 24.09 19.47
C ILE A 36 43.33 23.15 19.98
N GLN A 37 43.16 21.99 19.33
CA GLN A 37 42.19 20.96 19.74
C GLN A 37 42.55 20.33 21.10
N GLU A 38 43.83 20.13 21.40
CA GLU A 38 44.24 19.63 22.73
C GLU A 38 43.97 20.64 23.85
N ARG A 39 44.05 21.95 23.55
CA ARG A 39 43.80 23.01 24.52
C ARG A 39 42.32 23.31 24.67
N GLU A 40 41.61 23.48 23.59
CA GLU A 40 40.21 23.94 23.58
C GLU A 40 39.19 22.83 23.48
N GLY A 41 39.61 21.62 23.10
CA GLY A 41 38.75 20.48 22.84
C GLY A 41 38.30 20.44 21.36
N VAL A 42 37.98 19.24 20.90
CA VAL A 42 37.41 19.01 19.58
C VAL A 42 35.94 19.47 19.57
N PRO A 43 35.52 20.35 18.65
CA PRO A 43 34.14 20.76 18.57
C PRO A 43 33.26 19.58 18.15
N VAL A 44 32.22 19.27 18.94
CA VAL A 44 31.28 18.21 18.68
C VAL A 44 29.85 18.70 18.92
N VAL A 45 28.90 18.23 18.07
CA VAL A 45 27.47 18.36 18.32
C VAL A 45 27.03 17.11 19.07
N VAL A 46 26.18 17.28 20.05
CA VAL A 46 25.71 16.17 20.89
C VAL A 46 24.19 16.05 20.86
N SER A 47 23.72 14.82 20.94
CA SER A 47 22.30 14.48 21.09
C SER A 47 22.16 13.49 22.26
N LYS A 48 20.94 13.37 22.82
CA LYS A 48 20.70 12.43 23.91
C LYS A 48 20.27 11.08 23.40
N ALA A 49 20.88 10.01 23.93
CA ALA A 49 20.34 8.67 23.79
C ALA A 49 18.94 8.61 24.41
N GLN A 50 17.96 8.09 23.69
CA GLN A 50 16.57 8.02 24.16
C GLN A 50 15.97 6.65 23.89
N ILE A 51 15.07 6.21 24.77
CA ILE A 51 14.21 5.09 24.44
C ILE A 51 13.19 5.60 23.44
N ARG A 52 13.19 4.97 22.27
CA ARG A 52 12.21 5.26 21.21
C ARG A 52 11.56 3.97 20.75
N LYS A 53 10.29 4.09 20.42
CA LYS A 53 9.57 3.04 19.72
C LYS A 53 10.03 3.01 18.28
N LEU A 54 10.83 2.01 17.93
CA LEU A 54 11.34 1.84 16.58
C LEU A 54 10.46 0.81 15.86
N GLU A 55 9.91 1.25 14.73
CA GLU A 55 9.04 0.44 13.89
C GLU A 55 9.75 0.13 12.58
N GLN A 56 10.00 -1.14 12.33
CA GLN A 56 10.48 -1.60 11.04
C GLN A 56 9.29 -1.67 10.08
N VAL A 57 9.17 -0.66 9.24
CA VAL A 57 8.13 -0.57 8.21
C VAL A 57 8.65 -1.18 6.92
N ARG A 58 7.81 -1.99 6.25
CA ARG A 58 8.10 -2.50 4.91
C ARG A 58 6.92 -2.25 3.99
N LEU A 59 7.25 -1.93 2.73
CA LEU A 59 6.29 -1.72 1.67
C LEU A 59 6.02 -3.03 0.93
N PHE A 60 4.75 -3.34 0.74
CA PHE A 60 4.28 -4.48 -0.04
C PHE A 60 3.32 -3.98 -1.11
N SER A 61 3.52 -4.40 -2.34
CA SER A 61 2.68 -3.98 -3.47
C SER A 61 1.72 -5.09 -3.89
N GLY A 62 0.54 -4.71 -4.33
CA GLY A 62 -0.44 -5.66 -4.82
C GLY A 62 -1.60 -4.99 -5.53
N ALA A 63 -2.46 -5.80 -6.15
CA ALA A 63 -3.70 -5.35 -6.75
C ALA A 63 -4.83 -5.33 -5.71
N VAL A 64 -5.68 -4.33 -5.83
CA VAL A 64 -6.88 -4.16 -4.98
C VAL A 64 -8.09 -4.72 -5.70
N GLU A 65 -8.87 -5.53 -5.00
CA GLU A 65 -10.13 -6.10 -5.49
C GLU A 65 -11.29 -5.72 -4.55
N GLY A 66 -12.51 -5.79 -5.04
CA GLY A 66 -13.70 -5.68 -4.19
C GLY A 66 -13.76 -6.86 -3.22
N HIS A 67 -14.24 -6.62 -2.00
CA HIS A 67 -14.39 -7.68 -1.00
C HIS A 67 -15.21 -8.87 -1.51
N LEU A 68 -16.23 -8.60 -2.27
CA LEU A 68 -17.03 -9.57 -2.98
C LEU A 68 -17.09 -9.12 -4.44
N GLN A 69 -16.60 -9.96 -5.35
CA GLN A 69 -16.58 -9.69 -6.77
C GLN A 69 -17.10 -10.89 -7.52
N LYS A 70 -18.04 -10.68 -8.42
CA LYS A 70 -18.67 -11.73 -9.19
C LYS A 70 -18.82 -11.34 -10.65
N SER A 71 -18.41 -12.25 -11.49
CA SER A 71 -18.71 -12.19 -12.91
C SER A 71 -20.12 -12.69 -13.17
N VAL A 72 -20.82 -12.05 -14.06
CA VAL A 72 -22.18 -12.40 -14.48
C VAL A 72 -22.11 -13.03 -15.83
N TYR A 73 -22.76 -14.19 -15.99
CA TYR A 73 -22.74 -15.00 -17.21
C TYR A 73 -24.13 -15.21 -17.74
N ALA A 74 -24.25 -15.46 -19.03
CA ALA A 74 -25.52 -15.93 -19.62
C ALA A 74 -25.74 -17.41 -19.31
N ALA A 75 -26.99 -17.77 -19.08
CA ALA A 75 -27.41 -19.17 -18.93
C ALA A 75 -27.62 -19.86 -20.29
N GLN A 76 -27.86 -19.10 -21.35
CA GLN A 76 -28.15 -19.56 -22.70
C GLN A 76 -27.32 -18.80 -23.73
N PRO A 77 -26.93 -19.44 -24.86
CA PRO A 77 -26.16 -18.80 -25.94
C PRO A 77 -27.11 -18.08 -26.90
N GLU A 78 -27.72 -17.00 -26.40
CA GLU A 78 -28.68 -16.19 -27.13
C GLU A 78 -28.14 -14.77 -27.38
N GLU A 79 -28.75 -14.06 -28.33
CA GLU A 79 -28.38 -12.67 -28.61
C GLU A 79 -28.78 -11.75 -27.45
N ILE A 80 -27.92 -10.80 -27.12
CA ILE A 80 -28.19 -9.81 -26.08
C ILE A 80 -29.11 -8.75 -26.65
N LYS A 81 -30.36 -8.77 -26.22
CA LYS A 81 -31.39 -7.82 -26.64
C LYS A 81 -31.16 -6.43 -26.07
N GLU A 82 -30.82 -6.37 -24.78
CA GLU A 82 -30.72 -5.11 -24.07
C GLU A 82 -29.78 -5.26 -22.88
N ILE A 83 -28.95 -4.24 -22.65
CA ILE A 83 -28.12 -4.10 -21.44
C ILE A 83 -28.69 -2.91 -20.66
N LEU A 84 -29.13 -3.18 -19.41
CA LEU A 84 -29.89 -2.24 -18.57
C LEU A 84 -29.00 -1.45 -17.60
N VAL A 85 -27.68 -1.71 -17.61
CA VAL A 85 -26.73 -1.11 -16.68
C VAL A 85 -25.47 -0.67 -17.42
N GLN A 86 -24.76 0.31 -16.82
CA GLN A 86 -23.50 0.82 -17.30
C GLN A 86 -22.43 0.67 -16.22
N VAL A 87 -21.16 0.79 -16.60
CA VAL A 87 -20.03 0.82 -15.65
C VAL A 87 -20.20 1.98 -14.67
N GLY A 88 -20.15 1.68 -13.39
CA GLY A 88 -20.37 2.64 -12.30
C GLY A 88 -21.77 2.59 -11.68
N ASP A 89 -22.73 1.93 -12.31
CA ASP A 89 -24.08 1.79 -11.75
C ASP A 89 -24.10 0.92 -10.50
N VAL A 90 -24.97 1.30 -9.55
CA VAL A 90 -25.23 0.50 -8.35
C VAL A 90 -26.38 -0.44 -8.62
N VAL A 91 -26.17 -1.72 -8.39
CA VAL A 91 -27.16 -2.77 -8.60
C VAL A 91 -27.47 -3.50 -7.29
N ALA A 92 -28.73 -3.88 -7.13
CA ALA A 92 -29.16 -4.76 -6.04
C ALA A 92 -28.91 -6.23 -6.41
N LYS A 93 -28.87 -7.10 -5.41
CA LYS A 93 -28.90 -8.54 -5.65
C LYS A 93 -30.19 -8.92 -6.37
N ASP A 94 -30.11 -9.82 -7.35
CA ASP A 94 -31.19 -10.30 -8.21
C ASP A 94 -31.82 -9.24 -9.13
N GLN A 95 -31.26 -8.02 -9.21
CA GLN A 95 -31.64 -7.02 -10.18
C GLN A 95 -31.32 -7.49 -11.60
N ILE A 96 -32.24 -7.27 -12.54
CA ILE A 96 -32.03 -7.58 -13.97
C ILE A 96 -31.01 -6.58 -14.51
N VAL A 97 -29.92 -7.05 -15.10
CA VAL A 97 -28.81 -6.27 -15.64
C VAL A 97 -28.74 -6.35 -17.17
N ALA A 98 -29.25 -7.42 -17.77
CA ALA A 98 -29.39 -7.55 -19.21
C ALA A 98 -30.54 -8.50 -19.55
N LYS A 99 -31.02 -8.43 -20.79
CA LYS A 99 -32.03 -9.33 -21.33
C LYS A 99 -31.52 -9.97 -22.61
N LEU A 100 -31.76 -11.27 -22.74
CA LEU A 100 -31.49 -12.02 -23.97
C LEU A 100 -32.69 -11.93 -24.91
N ASP A 101 -32.42 -12.03 -26.21
CA ASP A 101 -33.48 -12.10 -27.20
C ASP A 101 -34.09 -13.49 -27.22
N ARG A 102 -35.42 -13.55 -27.32
CA ARG A 102 -36.19 -14.79 -27.42
C ARG A 102 -36.15 -15.39 -28.84
N ASN A 103 -35.57 -14.67 -29.81
CA ASN A 103 -35.70 -15.04 -31.21
C ASN A 103 -34.95 -16.30 -31.64
N GLY A 104 -33.92 -16.74 -30.92
CA GLY A 104 -33.19 -17.98 -31.22
C GLY A 104 -33.93 -19.27 -30.82
N ASN A 105 -34.55 -19.32 -29.61
CA ASN A 105 -35.32 -20.44 -29.12
C ASN A 105 -36.86 -20.22 -29.28
N THR A 106 -37.26 -19.48 -30.27
CA THR A 106 -38.56 -18.83 -30.43
C THR A 106 -39.73 -19.79 -30.56
N ALA A 107 -39.50 -21.00 -31.06
CA ALA A 107 -40.58 -21.96 -31.23
C ALA A 107 -41.16 -22.37 -29.87
N THR A 108 -40.32 -22.71 -28.90
CA THR A 108 -40.74 -23.12 -27.55
C THR A 108 -41.34 -21.96 -26.74
N ALA A 109 -40.76 -20.79 -26.77
CA ALA A 109 -41.25 -19.61 -26.05
C ALA A 109 -42.61 -19.13 -26.65
N ARG A 110 -42.70 -19.07 -27.99
CA ARG A 110 -43.96 -18.73 -28.67
C ARG A 110 -45.05 -19.77 -28.43
N GLN A 111 -44.73 -21.05 -28.46
CA GLN A 111 -45.67 -22.14 -28.13
C GLN A 111 -46.15 -21.98 -26.69
N MET A 112 -45.28 -21.71 -25.75
CA MET A 112 -45.62 -21.49 -24.33
C MET A 112 -46.53 -20.27 -24.18
N ASP A 113 -46.23 -19.14 -24.80
CA ASP A 113 -47.06 -17.94 -24.75
C ASP A 113 -48.43 -18.15 -25.38
N ALA A 114 -48.50 -18.90 -26.48
CA ALA A 114 -49.79 -19.25 -27.11
C ALA A 114 -50.61 -20.16 -26.19
N GLN A 115 -50.01 -21.20 -25.61
CA GLN A 115 -50.68 -22.12 -24.70
C GLN A 115 -51.15 -21.40 -23.44
N TYR A 116 -50.34 -20.50 -22.87
CA TYR A 116 -50.71 -19.68 -21.72
C TYR A 116 -51.93 -18.81 -22.01
N LYS A 117 -51.96 -18.09 -23.16
CA LYS A 117 -53.11 -17.28 -23.58
C LYS A 117 -54.39 -18.08 -23.69
N VAL A 118 -54.31 -19.27 -24.32
CA VAL A 118 -55.46 -20.14 -24.48
C VAL A 118 -55.96 -20.67 -23.13
N THR A 119 -55.05 -21.15 -22.29
CA THR A 119 -55.39 -21.68 -20.96
C THR A 119 -55.99 -20.61 -20.07
N LYS A 120 -55.41 -19.39 -20.07
CA LYS A 120 -55.95 -18.26 -19.31
C LYS A 120 -57.34 -17.87 -19.73
N ALA A 121 -57.59 -17.75 -21.04
CA ALA A 121 -58.94 -17.49 -21.56
C ALA A 121 -59.97 -18.60 -21.24
N ASN A 122 -59.49 -19.89 -21.15
CA ASN A 122 -60.33 -20.98 -20.73
C ASN A 122 -60.69 -20.88 -19.24
N VAL A 123 -59.73 -20.60 -18.36
CA VAL A 123 -59.98 -20.42 -16.93
C VAL A 123 -60.93 -19.26 -16.67
N GLU A 124 -60.82 -18.14 -17.39
CA GLU A 124 -61.76 -17.04 -17.25
C GLU A 124 -63.20 -17.46 -17.65
N ARG A 125 -63.36 -18.23 -18.73
CA ARG A 125 -64.65 -18.78 -19.09
C ARG A 125 -65.22 -19.74 -18.05
N VAL A 126 -64.40 -20.63 -17.51
CA VAL A 126 -64.81 -21.57 -16.45
C VAL A 126 -65.21 -20.80 -15.19
N ARG A 127 -64.51 -19.71 -14.85
CA ARG A 127 -64.82 -18.84 -13.71
C ARG A 127 -66.19 -18.16 -13.88
N GLU A 128 -66.49 -17.68 -15.06
CA GLU A 128 -67.80 -17.08 -15.37
C GLU A 128 -68.93 -18.13 -15.33
N LEU A 129 -68.71 -19.34 -15.88
CA LEU A 129 -69.63 -20.42 -15.81
C LEU A 129 -69.89 -20.88 -14.37
N TYR A 130 -68.88 -20.91 -13.51
CA TYR A 130 -68.97 -21.19 -12.09
C TYR A 130 -69.90 -20.17 -11.38
N LYS A 131 -69.68 -18.89 -11.63
CA LYS A 131 -70.51 -17.80 -11.11
C LYS A 131 -71.98 -17.96 -11.53
N ALA A 132 -72.23 -18.47 -12.75
CA ALA A 132 -73.54 -18.74 -13.28
C ALA A 132 -74.12 -20.12 -12.82
N GLY A 133 -73.42 -20.91 -11.99
CA GLY A 133 -73.83 -22.24 -11.53
C GLY A 133 -73.71 -23.35 -12.58
N GLY A 134 -73.01 -23.12 -13.70
CA GLY A 134 -72.87 -24.06 -14.81
C GLY A 134 -71.79 -25.11 -14.70
N VAL A 135 -70.85 -24.93 -13.73
CA VAL A 135 -69.75 -25.88 -13.49
C VAL A 135 -69.52 -26.05 -11.98
N SER A 136 -68.91 -27.18 -11.58
CA SER A 136 -68.62 -27.46 -10.17
C SER A 136 -67.39 -26.67 -9.69
N LYS A 137 -67.28 -26.48 -8.38
CA LYS A 137 -66.07 -25.87 -7.79
C LYS A 137 -64.81 -26.68 -8.11
N GLN A 138 -64.91 -28.01 -8.12
CA GLN A 138 -63.83 -28.91 -8.48
C GLN A 138 -63.29 -28.60 -9.88
N GLN A 139 -64.14 -28.37 -10.88
CA GLN A 139 -63.77 -28.03 -12.25
C GLN A 139 -63.07 -26.67 -12.34
N LEU A 140 -63.50 -25.68 -11.53
CA LEU A 140 -62.81 -24.40 -11.43
C LEU A 140 -61.41 -24.56 -10.81
N ASP A 141 -61.33 -25.26 -9.69
CA ASP A 141 -60.07 -25.48 -8.96
C ASP A 141 -59.05 -26.24 -9.85
N GLU A 142 -59.49 -27.24 -10.63
CA GLU A 142 -58.64 -27.96 -11.59
C GLU A 142 -58.14 -27.05 -12.72
N ALA A 143 -58.99 -26.18 -13.25
CA ALA A 143 -58.62 -25.26 -14.29
C ALA A 143 -57.62 -24.19 -13.78
N GLU A 144 -57.85 -23.66 -12.58
CA GLU A 144 -56.94 -22.71 -11.92
C GLU A 144 -55.60 -23.35 -11.57
N ALA A 145 -55.57 -24.58 -11.09
CA ALA A 145 -54.35 -25.33 -10.83
C ALA A 145 -53.54 -25.56 -12.12
N GLY A 146 -54.21 -25.90 -13.22
CA GLY A 146 -53.59 -26.02 -14.54
C GLY A 146 -52.95 -24.71 -15.05
N LEU A 147 -53.64 -23.59 -14.85
CA LEU A 147 -53.08 -22.27 -15.19
C LEU A 147 -51.87 -21.93 -14.34
N ALA A 148 -51.94 -22.13 -13.04
CA ALA A 148 -50.84 -21.86 -12.11
C ALA A 148 -49.60 -22.70 -12.46
N ALA A 149 -49.76 -23.96 -12.83
CA ALA A 149 -48.64 -24.80 -13.28
C ALA A 149 -47.99 -24.26 -14.56
N LEU A 150 -48.82 -23.80 -15.51
CA LEU A 150 -48.31 -23.22 -16.76
C LEU A 150 -47.67 -21.84 -16.57
N GLU A 151 -48.17 -21.02 -15.64
CA GLU A 151 -47.54 -19.77 -15.23
C GLU A 151 -46.15 -19.99 -14.64
N ALA A 152 -46.03 -20.96 -13.72
CA ALA A 152 -44.73 -21.31 -13.13
C ALA A 152 -43.73 -21.79 -14.20
N GLN A 153 -44.16 -22.56 -15.19
CA GLN A 153 -43.33 -23.00 -16.30
C GLN A 153 -42.92 -21.85 -17.20
N LYS A 154 -43.86 -20.94 -17.53
CA LYS A 154 -43.55 -19.73 -18.31
C LYS A 154 -42.54 -18.82 -17.58
N ASP A 155 -42.75 -18.58 -16.28
CA ASP A 155 -41.85 -17.78 -15.45
C ASP A 155 -40.45 -18.38 -15.40
N ALA A 156 -40.32 -19.70 -15.37
CA ALA A 156 -39.01 -20.35 -15.41
C ALA A 156 -38.28 -20.08 -16.73
N VAL A 157 -38.99 -20.12 -17.87
CA VAL A 157 -38.43 -19.80 -19.18
C VAL A 157 -38.07 -18.32 -19.25
N ASP A 158 -38.92 -17.42 -18.76
CA ASP A 158 -38.66 -15.98 -18.76
C ASP A 158 -37.43 -15.62 -17.91
N ARG A 159 -37.26 -16.27 -16.75
CA ARG A 159 -36.07 -16.08 -15.90
C ARG A 159 -34.77 -16.55 -16.57
N MET A 160 -34.81 -17.53 -17.45
CA MET A 160 -33.62 -17.96 -18.22
C MET A 160 -33.18 -16.90 -19.23
N MET A 161 -34.08 -16.02 -19.67
CA MET A 161 -33.78 -14.92 -20.61
C MET A 161 -33.36 -13.63 -19.90
N GLU A 162 -33.51 -13.56 -18.60
CA GLU A 162 -33.11 -12.41 -17.78
C GLU A 162 -31.79 -12.69 -17.11
N ILE A 163 -30.82 -11.83 -17.35
CA ILE A 163 -29.53 -11.89 -16.68
C ILE A 163 -29.59 -11.00 -15.44
N ARG A 164 -29.35 -11.61 -14.28
CA ARG A 164 -29.49 -10.95 -12.98
C ARG A 164 -28.16 -10.85 -12.26
N SER A 165 -27.99 -9.79 -11.47
CA SER A 165 -26.81 -9.63 -10.63
C SER A 165 -26.85 -10.62 -9.47
N PRO A 166 -25.80 -11.43 -9.27
CA PRO A 166 -25.76 -12.39 -8.15
C PRO A 166 -25.51 -11.75 -6.79
N ILE A 167 -25.04 -10.49 -6.78
CA ILE A 167 -24.72 -9.73 -5.56
C ILE A 167 -25.20 -8.28 -5.70
N ALA A 168 -25.39 -7.60 -4.58
CA ALA A 168 -25.50 -6.15 -4.56
C ALA A 168 -24.08 -5.56 -4.68
N GLY A 169 -23.93 -4.48 -5.44
CA GLY A 169 -22.62 -3.84 -5.64
C GLY A 169 -22.64 -2.81 -6.76
N VAL A 170 -21.45 -2.51 -7.26
CA VAL A 170 -21.23 -1.59 -8.38
C VAL A 170 -20.80 -2.40 -9.60
N VAL A 171 -21.31 -2.09 -10.76
CA VAL A 171 -20.86 -2.63 -12.04
C VAL A 171 -19.47 -2.09 -12.33
N THR A 172 -18.46 -2.95 -12.31
CA THR A 172 -17.06 -2.55 -12.56
C THR A 172 -16.70 -2.60 -14.03
N ASP A 173 -17.25 -3.57 -14.74
CA ASP A 173 -16.98 -3.77 -16.16
C ASP A 173 -18.20 -4.32 -16.90
N VAL A 174 -18.34 -3.98 -18.18
CA VAL A 174 -19.31 -4.55 -19.12
C VAL A 174 -18.53 -4.95 -20.38
N TYR A 175 -18.46 -6.25 -20.64
CA TYR A 175 -17.61 -6.84 -21.68
C TYR A 175 -18.34 -7.06 -23.01
N VAL A 176 -19.64 -6.91 -23.01
CA VAL A 176 -20.52 -7.23 -24.16
C VAL A 176 -21.30 -6.00 -24.62
N ARG A 177 -21.88 -6.09 -25.80
CA ARG A 177 -22.73 -5.06 -26.39
C ARG A 177 -24.06 -5.68 -26.82
N GLN A 178 -25.08 -4.85 -26.94
CA GLN A 178 -26.35 -5.24 -27.58
C GLN A 178 -26.07 -5.81 -28.97
N GLY A 179 -26.78 -6.88 -29.34
CA GLY A 179 -26.59 -7.60 -30.59
C GLY A 179 -25.47 -8.66 -30.56
N ASN A 180 -24.61 -8.71 -29.52
CA ASN A 180 -23.68 -9.80 -29.37
C ASN A 180 -24.41 -11.08 -28.95
N VAL A 181 -23.94 -12.23 -29.43
CA VAL A 181 -24.37 -13.53 -28.90
C VAL A 181 -23.64 -13.80 -27.60
N ALA A 182 -24.41 -14.07 -26.55
CA ALA A 182 -23.84 -14.44 -25.26
C ALA A 182 -23.19 -15.83 -25.34
N VAL A 183 -21.96 -15.95 -24.84
CA VAL A 183 -21.28 -17.23 -24.79
C VAL A 183 -21.55 -17.88 -23.44
N VAL A 184 -21.99 -19.14 -23.45
CA VAL A 184 -22.20 -19.93 -22.22
C VAL A 184 -20.86 -20.55 -21.82
N GLY A 185 -20.34 -20.14 -20.67
CA GLY A 185 -19.09 -20.67 -20.14
C GLY A 185 -18.71 -19.95 -18.86
N ARG A 186 -18.09 -20.67 -17.93
CA ARG A 186 -17.89 -20.14 -16.57
C ARG A 186 -16.71 -19.19 -16.44
N ASP A 187 -15.67 -19.23 -17.26
CA ASP A 187 -14.43 -18.54 -16.92
C ASP A 187 -13.87 -17.62 -18.01
N GLU A 188 -14.29 -17.73 -19.27
CA GLU A 188 -13.61 -17.00 -20.35
C GLU A 188 -14.39 -15.79 -20.90
N HIS A 189 -15.72 -15.75 -20.76
CA HIS A 189 -16.55 -14.70 -21.39
C HIS A 189 -17.67 -14.19 -20.47
N PRO A 190 -17.35 -13.47 -19.39
CA PRO A 190 -18.37 -12.81 -18.59
C PRO A 190 -19.07 -11.71 -19.40
N LEU A 191 -20.34 -11.47 -19.12
CA LEU A 191 -21.10 -10.37 -19.69
C LEU A 191 -20.76 -9.04 -19.03
N LEU A 192 -20.68 -9.08 -17.71
CA LEU A 192 -20.32 -7.93 -16.89
C LEU A 192 -19.76 -8.42 -15.53
N GLN A 193 -19.16 -7.49 -14.80
CA GLN A 193 -18.63 -7.76 -13.47
C GLN A 193 -19.26 -6.81 -12.45
N VAL A 194 -19.63 -7.36 -11.30
CA VAL A 194 -20.18 -6.60 -10.17
C VAL A 194 -19.30 -6.82 -8.95
N ALA A 195 -18.97 -5.75 -8.24
CA ALA A 195 -18.17 -5.82 -7.02
C ALA A 195 -18.80 -5.02 -5.88
N ASP A 196 -18.75 -5.58 -4.69
CA ASP A 196 -18.95 -4.81 -3.46
C ASP A 196 -17.67 -4.03 -3.15
N ILE A 197 -17.71 -2.73 -3.40
CA ILE A 197 -16.60 -1.81 -3.19
C ILE A 197 -16.65 -1.10 -1.84
N SER A 198 -17.58 -1.44 -0.94
CA SER A 198 -17.66 -0.87 0.41
C SER A 198 -16.43 -1.24 1.24
N LYS A 199 -15.90 -2.43 1.00
CA LYS A 199 -14.63 -2.91 1.50
C LYS A 199 -13.76 -3.38 0.36
N MET A 200 -12.47 -3.10 0.46
CA MET A 200 -11.50 -3.49 -0.56
C MET A 200 -10.49 -4.43 0.04
N VAL A 201 -10.08 -5.41 -0.73
CA VAL A 201 -9.08 -6.41 -0.34
C VAL A 201 -7.84 -6.20 -1.20
N LEU A 202 -6.72 -6.01 -0.54
CA LEU A 202 -5.40 -5.99 -1.17
C LEU A 202 -4.72 -7.33 -0.89
N THR A 203 -4.37 -8.03 -1.93
CA THR A 203 -3.56 -9.25 -1.83
C THR A 203 -2.10 -8.91 -2.07
N ILE A 204 -1.26 -9.15 -1.06
CA ILE A 204 0.19 -8.91 -1.13
C ILE A 204 0.96 -10.21 -1.10
N PRO A 205 1.96 -10.37 -2.00
CA PRO A 205 2.88 -11.50 -1.97
C PRO A 205 3.95 -11.31 -0.88
N VAL A 206 4.03 -12.24 0.06
CA VAL A 206 4.96 -12.19 1.20
C VAL A 206 5.91 -13.37 1.14
N THR A 207 7.20 -13.15 1.42
CA THR A 207 8.22 -14.21 1.44
C THR A 207 8.09 -15.11 2.66
N GLY A 208 8.68 -16.32 2.61
CA GLY A 208 8.76 -17.23 3.76
C GLY A 208 9.51 -16.62 4.95
N GLY A 209 10.48 -15.73 4.71
CA GLY A 209 11.20 -15.01 5.76
C GLY A 209 10.36 -13.96 6.49
N ASP A 210 9.36 -13.40 5.82
CA ASP A 210 8.55 -12.31 6.38
C ASP A 210 7.19 -12.77 6.92
N ILE A 211 6.69 -13.93 6.50
CA ILE A 211 5.33 -14.38 6.83
C ILE A 211 5.06 -14.48 8.34
N HIS A 212 6.06 -14.80 9.14
CA HIS A 212 5.93 -14.92 10.59
C HIS A 212 5.64 -13.60 11.29
N TYR A 213 5.92 -12.46 10.63
CA TYR A 213 5.53 -11.13 11.11
C TYR A 213 4.06 -10.79 10.86
N PHE A 214 3.37 -11.57 10.01
CA PHE A 214 1.97 -11.34 9.68
C PHE A 214 1.06 -12.14 10.60
N LYS A 215 0.13 -11.44 11.23
CA LYS A 215 -0.93 -12.04 12.07
C LYS A 215 -2.26 -11.38 11.71
N LYS A 216 -3.34 -12.15 11.78
CA LYS A 216 -4.69 -11.60 11.63
C LYS A 216 -4.91 -10.47 12.64
N GLY A 217 -5.48 -9.34 12.18
CA GLY A 217 -5.66 -8.14 12.98
C GLY A 217 -4.52 -7.12 12.90
N LYS A 218 -3.38 -7.47 12.29
CA LYS A 218 -2.26 -6.54 12.10
C LYS A 218 -2.68 -5.36 11.22
N LYS A 219 -2.28 -4.16 11.61
CA LYS A 219 -2.59 -2.94 10.88
C LYS A 219 -1.67 -2.76 9.68
N ALA A 220 -2.23 -2.20 8.61
CA ALA A 220 -1.54 -1.79 7.41
C ALA A 220 -2.10 -0.44 6.95
N LYS A 221 -1.31 0.31 6.21
CA LYS A 221 -1.72 1.61 5.66
C LYS A 221 -1.43 1.62 4.16
N VAL A 222 -2.35 2.18 3.38
CA VAL A 222 -2.16 2.45 1.95
C VAL A 222 -2.30 3.94 1.73
N ARG A 223 -1.37 4.51 0.99
CA ARG A 223 -1.46 5.90 0.55
C ARG A 223 -2.05 5.95 -0.85
N VAL A 224 -3.16 6.68 -1.00
CA VAL A 224 -3.82 6.94 -2.29
C VAL A 224 -3.88 8.44 -2.48
N ALA A 225 -3.15 8.97 -3.45
CA ALA A 225 -2.89 10.40 -3.58
C ALA A 225 -2.40 10.97 -2.23
N ASP A 226 -3.07 11.98 -1.69
CA ASP A 226 -2.70 12.62 -0.42
C ASP A 226 -3.44 12.05 0.81
N GLN A 227 -4.18 10.96 0.63
CA GLN A 227 -4.94 10.35 1.73
C GLN A 227 -4.39 8.98 2.13
N THR A 228 -4.37 8.74 3.43
CA THR A 228 -4.01 7.43 3.98
C THR A 228 -5.28 6.65 4.34
N VAL A 229 -5.38 5.43 3.81
CA VAL A 229 -6.46 4.50 4.12
C VAL A 229 -5.89 3.40 5.02
N GLU A 230 -6.49 3.23 6.19
CA GLU A 230 -6.09 2.19 7.13
C GLU A 230 -6.79 0.88 6.82
N GLY A 231 -6.03 -0.20 6.89
CA GLY A 231 -6.48 -1.56 6.69
C GLY A 231 -6.02 -2.50 7.78
N THR A 232 -6.52 -3.72 7.69
CA THR A 232 -6.21 -4.77 8.66
C THR A 232 -5.99 -6.08 7.92
N VAL A 233 -4.96 -6.83 8.32
CA VAL A 233 -4.71 -8.18 7.82
C VAL A 233 -5.87 -9.09 8.22
N THR A 234 -6.59 -9.62 7.25
CA THR A 234 -7.76 -10.48 7.46
C THR A 234 -7.46 -11.95 7.24
N LYS A 235 -6.51 -12.24 6.34
CA LYS A 235 -6.13 -13.62 6.03
C LYS A 235 -4.62 -13.74 5.88
N VAL A 236 -4.05 -14.71 6.59
CA VAL A 236 -2.66 -15.14 6.45
C VAL A 236 -2.69 -16.61 6.02
N PRO A 237 -2.22 -16.95 4.82
CA PRO A 237 -2.27 -18.32 4.34
C PRO A 237 -1.29 -19.22 5.10
N MET A 238 -1.66 -20.49 5.25
CA MET A 238 -0.80 -21.51 5.87
C MET A 238 0.18 -22.14 4.87
N ALA A 239 -0.05 -21.96 3.56
CA ALA A 239 0.80 -22.49 2.51
C ALA A 239 1.13 -21.41 1.48
N ALA A 240 2.32 -21.49 0.92
CA ALA A 240 2.73 -20.66 -0.20
C ALA A 240 2.06 -21.14 -1.49
N SER A 241 1.83 -20.21 -2.42
CA SER A 241 1.40 -20.54 -3.78
C SER A 241 2.45 -21.40 -4.48
N ALA A 242 2.04 -22.50 -5.08
CA ALA A 242 2.95 -23.40 -5.80
C ALA A 242 3.64 -22.70 -6.99
N ALA A 243 2.94 -21.77 -7.64
CA ALA A 243 3.46 -21.05 -8.81
C ALA A 243 4.50 -19.98 -8.42
N SER A 244 4.21 -19.15 -7.41
CA SER A 244 5.07 -18.02 -7.02
C SER A 244 6.01 -18.32 -5.85
N ARG A 245 5.74 -19.38 -5.07
CA ARG A 245 6.41 -19.71 -3.79
C ARG A 245 6.29 -18.60 -2.74
N LEU A 246 5.30 -17.71 -2.89
CA LEU A 246 5.00 -16.61 -1.98
C LEU A 246 3.68 -16.88 -1.25
N PHE A 247 3.53 -16.26 -0.09
CA PHE A 247 2.31 -16.31 0.71
C PHE A 247 1.44 -15.11 0.35
N ASN A 248 0.23 -15.36 -0.17
CA ASN A 248 -0.70 -14.31 -0.54
C ASN A 248 -1.49 -13.86 0.70
N VAL A 249 -1.02 -12.82 1.37
CA VAL A 249 -1.66 -12.23 2.54
C VAL A 249 -2.72 -11.24 2.09
N GLU A 250 -3.93 -11.32 2.69
CA GLU A 250 -5.03 -10.41 2.37
C GLU A 250 -5.19 -9.34 3.46
N ILE A 251 -5.25 -8.10 3.03
CA ILE A 251 -5.46 -6.92 3.86
C ILE A 251 -6.76 -6.26 3.42
N THR A 252 -7.70 -6.08 4.36
CA THR A 252 -8.98 -5.46 4.07
C THR A 252 -8.99 -4.01 4.53
N PHE A 253 -9.49 -3.13 3.66
CA PHE A 253 -9.64 -1.70 3.86
C PHE A 253 -11.12 -1.32 3.82
N ASN A 254 -11.53 -0.42 4.71
CA ASN A 254 -12.84 0.23 4.59
C ASN A 254 -12.76 1.33 3.52
N ASN A 255 -13.66 1.28 2.55
CA ASN A 255 -13.64 2.17 1.39
C ASN A 255 -14.87 3.11 1.34
N SER A 256 -15.34 3.57 2.49
CA SER A 256 -16.52 4.47 2.57
C SER A 256 -16.38 5.72 1.71
N LYS A 257 -15.16 6.22 1.53
CA LYS A 257 -14.84 7.37 0.68
C LYS A 257 -14.66 7.03 -0.80
N LYS A 258 -14.79 5.76 -1.18
CA LYS A 258 -14.60 5.24 -2.56
C LYS A 258 -13.26 5.64 -3.20
N LEU A 259 -12.20 5.75 -2.39
CA LEU A 259 -10.84 6.11 -2.84
C LEU A 259 -10.16 4.97 -3.57
N LEU A 260 -10.37 3.75 -3.09
CA LEU A 260 -9.85 2.55 -3.72
C LEU A 260 -10.84 2.04 -4.76
N ARG A 261 -10.32 1.63 -5.91
CA ARG A 261 -11.12 1.02 -6.99
C ARG A 261 -10.55 -0.37 -7.31
N PRO A 262 -11.40 -1.33 -7.68
CA PRO A 262 -10.92 -2.62 -8.18
C PRO A 262 -9.93 -2.44 -9.33
N GLY A 263 -8.88 -3.26 -9.36
CA GLY A 263 -7.82 -3.18 -10.37
C GLY A 263 -6.70 -2.17 -10.05
N MET A 264 -6.85 -1.29 -9.04
CA MET A 264 -5.74 -0.41 -8.64
C MET A 264 -4.58 -1.21 -8.08
N PHE A 265 -3.35 -0.86 -8.50
CA PHE A 265 -2.12 -1.37 -7.92
C PHE A 265 -1.61 -0.37 -6.89
N VAL A 266 -1.48 -0.80 -5.64
CA VAL A 266 -1.14 0.07 -4.51
C VAL A 266 -0.03 -0.54 -3.65
N GLN A 267 0.62 0.32 -2.87
CA GLN A 267 1.61 -0.09 -1.89
C GLN A 267 1.04 0.02 -0.48
N ALA A 268 1.13 -1.09 0.27
CA ALA A 268 0.77 -1.12 1.68
C ALA A 268 2.02 -1.01 2.56
N GLU A 269 1.99 -0.07 3.47
CA GLU A 269 2.96 0.05 4.56
C GLU A 269 2.53 -0.89 5.69
N VAL A 270 3.40 -1.84 6.04
CA VAL A 270 3.15 -2.79 7.13
C VAL A 270 4.30 -2.71 8.13
N VAL A 271 3.99 -2.45 9.39
CA VAL A 271 4.95 -2.50 10.47
C VAL A 271 5.26 -3.96 10.78
N LEU A 272 6.45 -4.46 10.44
CA LEU A 272 6.84 -5.84 10.69
C LEU A 272 7.12 -6.07 12.17
N THR A 273 8.00 -5.25 12.74
CA THR A 273 8.36 -5.27 14.16
C THR A 273 8.23 -3.89 14.77
N SER A 274 7.91 -3.85 16.04
CA SER A 274 7.86 -2.64 16.84
C SER A 274 8.42 -2.96 18.20
N GLN A 275 9.49 -2.25 18.61
CA GLN A 275 10.14 -2.45 19.89
C GLN A 275 10.61 -1.12 20.47
N ASP A 276 10.53 -0.99 21.77
CA ASP A 276 11.15 0.11 22.48
C ASP A 276 12.63 -0.25 22.70
N ALA A 277 13.51 0.61 22.20
CA ALA A 277 14.95 0.38 22.32
C ALA A 277 15.69 1.71 22.54
N VAL A 278 16.83 1.63 23.21
CA VAL A 278 17.76 2.76 23.28
C VAL A 278 18.24 3.05 21.87
N SER A 279 18.11 4.27 21.44
CA SER A 279 18.41 4.69 20.09
C SER A 279 19.17 6.00 20.05
N ALA A 280 19.95 6.16 19.00
CA ALA A 280 20.67 7.37 18.65
C ALA A 280 20.39 7.75 17.20
N GLU A 281 20.71 8.98 16.85
CA GLU A 281 20.69 9.43 15.47
C GLU A 281 21.66 8.61 14.60
N ASN A 282 21.31 8.38 13.34
CA ASN A 282 22.13 7.55 12.45
C ASN A 282 23.58 8.03 12.33
N ASP A 283 23.77 9.34 12.44
CA ASP A 283 25.08 9.98 12.32
C ASP A 283 25.98 9.76 13.55
N ALA A 284 25.41 9.33 14.70
CA ALA A 284 26.20 9.00 15.90
C ALA A 284 27.07 7.74 15.74
N PHE A 285 26.82 6.91 14.73
CA PHE A 285 27.49 5.61 14.58
C PHE A 285 28.72 5.71 13.66
N VAL A 286 29.89 5.49 14.24
CA VAL A 286 31.17 5.51 13.52
C VAL A 286 31.69 4.08 13.39
N VAL A 287 32.10 3.68 12.19
CA VAL A 287 32.75 2.39 11.94
C VAL A 287 34.25 2.56 12.20
N ARG A 288 34.79 1.77 13.11
CA ARG A 288 36.22 1.72 13.45
C ARG A 288 36.71 0.27 13.35
N GLY A 289 37.50 -0.04 12.34
CA GLY A 289 37.89 -1.43 12.03
C GLY A 289 36.65 -2.33 11.85
N ASP A 290 36.58 -3.41 12.61
CA ASP A 290 35.47 -4.38 12.60
C ASP A 290 34.34 -4.05 13.60
N SER A 291 34.39 -2.87 14.24
CA SER A 291 33.45 -2.48 15.28
C SER A 291 32.73 -1.19 14.94
N VAL A 292 31.48 -1.10 15.41
CA VAL A 292 30.73 0.14 15.42
C VAL A 292 30.87 0.76 16.81
N VAL A 293 31.20 2.04 16.85
CA VAL A 293 31.35 2.80 18.09
C VAL A 293 30.45 4.02 18.10
N ILE A 294 30.02 4.40 19.29
CA ILE A 294 29.36 5.67 19.59
C ILE A 294 30.29 6.41 20.58
N PHE A 295 30.40 7.72 20.42
CA PHE A 295 31.16 8.51 21.37
C PHE A 295 30.22 9.09 22.45
N LYS A 296 30.30 8.53 23.65
CA LYS A 296 29.59 9.05 24.82
C LYS A 296 30.37 10.27 25.35
N VAL A 297 29.67 11.36 25.60
CA VAL A 297 30.24 12.61 26.10
C VAL A 297 29.84 12.77 27.57
N ASP A 298 30.83 12.91 28.43
CA ASP A 298 30.68 13.17 29.84
C ASP A 298 31.51 14.41 30.20
N GLY A 299 30.83 15.53 30.56
CA GLY A 299 31.46 16.81 30.74
C GLY A 299 32.17 17.33 29.50
N ASP A 300 33.47 17.46 29.55
CA ASP A 300 34.36 17.89 28.45
C ASP A 300 35.15 16.74 27.79
N GLN A 301 34.76 15.50 28.05
CA GLN A 301 35.43 14.31 27.54
C GLN A 301 34.47 13.42 26.70
N ALA A 302 34.98 12.95 25.57
CA ALA A 302 34.26 11.93 24.75
C ALA A 302 34.98 10.58 24.85
N PHE A 303 34.21 9.53 25.09
CA PHE A 303 34.71 8.17 25.23
C PHE A 303 34.09 7.28 24.14
N PRO A 304 34.90 6.52 23.39
CA PRO A 304 34.37 5.55 22.43
C PRO A 304 33.74 4.36 23.16
N VAL A 305 32.48 4.08 22.89
CA VAL A 305 31.75 2.91 23.39
C VAL A 305 31.40 2.01 22.22
N ARG A 306 31.83 0.76 22.26
CA ARG A 306 31.47 -0.25 21.27
C ARG A 306 29.99 -0.59 21.40
N VAL A 307 29.29 -0.61 20.29
CA VAL A 307 27.85 -0.90 20.24
C VAL A 307 27.54 -1.87 19.11
N LYS A 308 26.47 -2.65 19.31
CA LYS A 308 25.90 -3.47 18.26
C LYS A 308 24.68 -2.77 17.71
N LYS A 309 24.71 -2.43 16.41
CA LYS A 309 23.54 -1.82 15.71
C LYS A 309 22.38 -2.78 15.66
N GLY A 310 21.21 -2.28 16.00
CA GLY A 310 19.94 -2.96 15.87
C GLY A 310 19.09 -2.42 14.72
N ALA A 311 17.77 -2.38 14.91
CA ALA A 311 16.82 -1.88 13.91
C ALA A 311 16.97 -0.38 13.68
N THR A 312 16.88 0.05 12.42
CA THR A 312 16.84 1.46 12.02
C THR A 312 15.42 1.84 11.62
N ALA A 313 14.97 3.00 12.11
CA ALA A 313 13.69 3.57 11.75
C ALA A 313 13.86 5.10 11.52
N GLY A 314 13.73 5.53 10.29
CA GLY A 314 13.95 6.92 9.90
C GLY A 314 15.36 7.41 10.23
N ALA A 315 15.46 8.50 11.00
CA ALA A 315 16.72 9.12 11.39
C ALA A 315 17.40 8.43 12.59
N TYR A 316 16.80 7.40 13.19
CA TYR A 316 17.26 6.76 14.43
C TYR A 316 17.56 5.28 14.24
N THR A 317 18.61 4.82 14.90
CA THR A 317 19.02 3.41 14.97
C THR A 317 19.05 2.96 16.42
N ALA A 318 18.44 1.82 16.71
CA ALA A 318 18.60 1.10 17.96
C ALA A 318 20.04 0.59 18.11
N PHE A 319 20.49 0.44 19.33
CA PHE A 319 21.76 -0.19 19.60
C PHE A 319 21.76 -0.89 20.97
N GLU A 320 22.66 -1.84 21.10
CA GLU A 320 22.99 -2.50 22.36
C GLU A 320 24.42 -2.12 22.75
N GLY A 321 24.64 -1.69 23.99
CA GLY A 321 25.95 -1.26 24.50
C GLY A 321 25.85 -0.56 25.83
N GLN A 322 27.02 -0.11 26.36
CA GLN A 322 27.10 0.56 27.66
C GLN A 322 26.79 2.07 27.58
N VAL A 323 25.65 2.39 26.96
CA VAL A 323 25.11 3.75 26.87
C VAL A 323 23.67 3.70 27.39
N ASN A 324 23.39 4.50 28.41
CA ASN A 324 22.08 4.55 29.02
C ASN A 324 21.20 5.63 28.40
N PRO A 325 19.88 5.51 28.51
CA PRO A 325 18.97 6.59 28.15
C PRO A 325 19.30 7.86 28.93
N GLY A 326 19.43 8.98 28.21
CA GLY A 326 19.81 10.27 28.79
C GLY A 326 21.29 10.60 28.64
N ASP A 327 22.16 9.64 28.33
CA ASP A 327 23.58 9.90 28.05
C ASP A 327 23.72 10.80 26.80
N MET A 328 24.66 11.74 26.86
CA MET A 328 25.01 12.59 25.72
C MET A 328 25.89 11.80 24.76
N ILE A 329 25.56 11.87 23.48
CA ILE A 329 26.27 11.16 22.40
C ILE A 329 26.67 12.18 21.34
N ALA A 330 27.90 12.13 20.86
CA ALA A 330 28.33 12.96 19.74
C ALA A 330 27.65 12.48 18.45
N VAL A 331 27.07 13.42 17.71
CA VAL A 331 26.39 13.20 16.42
C VAL A 331 27.11 13.89 15.27
N ASP A 332 27.98 14.85 15.54
CA ASP A 332 28.86 15.46 14.58
C ASP A 332 30.23 15.76 15.19
N GLY A 333 31.28 15.89 14.36
CA GLY A 333 32.66 16.11 14.78
C GLY A 333 33.44 14.85 15.16
N MET A 334 32.84 13.65 15.08
CA MET A 334 33.44 12.40 15.55
C MET A 334 34.65 11.93 14.74
N SER A 335 34.86 12.43 13.54
CA SER A 335 36.05 12.10 12.71
C SER A 335 37.38 12.51 13.32
N LEU A 336 37.33 13.51 14.20
CA LEU A 336 38.51 14.08 14.89
C LEU A 336 38.77 13.43 16.27
N LEU A 337 37.84 12.57 16.74
CA LEU A 337 37.95 11.90 18.04
C LEU A 337 38.90 10.68 17.94
N LYS A 338 39.75 10.51 18.93
CA LYS A 338 40.77 9.44 19.01
C LYS A 338 40.12 8.13 19.58
N GLU A 339 40.85 7.03 19.55
CA GLU A 339 40.43 5.75 20.12
C GLU A 339 40.34 5.75 21.66
N GLY A 340 40.97 6.68 22.32
CA GLY A 340 40.90 6.92 23.77
C GLY A 340 39.96 8.08 24.11
N SER A 341 40.01 8.51 25.38
CA SER A 341 39.27 9.71 25.78
C SER A 341 39.84 10.95 25.02
N THR A 342 38.96 11.78 24.52
CA THR A 342 39.32 12.98 23.80
C THR A 342 38.61 14.18 24.43
N LYS A 343 39.34 15.25 24.68
CA LYS A 343 38.75 16.49 25.17
C LYS A 343 37.88 17.11 24.08
N VAL A 344 36.65 17.45 24.42
CA VAL A 344 35.66 17.98 23.47
C VAL A 344 35.09 19.30 23.95
N LYS A 345 34.63 20.11 23.00
CA LYS A 345 33.88 21.32 23.22
C LYS A 345 32.52 21.16 22.57
N ILE A 346 31.50 21.10 23.39
CA ILE A 346 30.13 20.96 22.90
C ILE A 346 29.74 22.28 22.19
N VAL A 347 29.34 22.15 20.93
CA VAL A 347 28.79 23.24 20.13
C VAL A 347 27.34 22.94 19.81
N SER A 348 26.47 23.96 19.83
CA SER A 348 25.10 23.80 19.38
C SER A 348 25.12 23.63 17.87
N GLY A 349 24.51 22.55 17.37
CA GLY A 349 24.22 22.45 15.95
C GLY A 349 23.23 23.52 15.51
N ASP A 350 23.51 24.14 14.38
CA ASP A 350 22.59 25.08 13.72
C ASP A 350 21.39 24.33 13.12
#